data_29fe94bd4ef423cf0c8a6d935053342d
#
_entry.id   29fe94bd4ef423cf0c8a6d935053342d
#
_cell.length_a   1.000
_cell.length_b   1.000
_cell.length_c   1.000
_cell.angle_alpha   90.00
_cell.angle_beta   90.00
_cell.angle_gamma   90.00
#
_symmetry.space_group_name_H-M   'P 1'
#
loop_
_entity.id
_entity.type
_entity.pdbx_description
1 polymer ?
#
loop_
_entity_poly.entity_id
_entity_poly.type
_entity_poly.pdbx_seq_one_letter_code
_entity_poly.pdbx_strand_id
1 'polypeptide(L)'
;MKFTEKSVTTQLEILKRKLGGELFEEIKLDDTAFTGGVCKAGSPIAADGKVDKETKPIGILITDVYKDENPNGTILRAFGVVNSANIQTSTGEAVADAVKTALPLIVFE
;
A
#
# COMPACT_ATOMS: atom_id res chain seq x y z
N MET A 1 18.66 -18.80 -16.19
CA MET A 1 18.21 -18.48 -15.83
C MET A 1 17.22 -18.43 -15.53
N LYS A 2 17.11 -18.58 -15.29
CA LYS A 2 16.27 -18.46 -14.95
C LYS A 2 15.73 -17.94 -14.28
N PHE A 3 15.92 -17.43 -13.86
CA PHE A 3 15.48 -16.77 -13.25
C PHE A 3 14.82 -16.05 -13.14
N THR A 4 15.09 -15.88 -13.11
CA THR A 4 14.59 -15.07 -13.14
C THR A 4 13.53 -14.68 -13.35
N GLU A 5 13.33 -14.70 -13.70
CA GLU A 5 12.21 -14.41 -14.02
C GLU A 5 11.17 -14.47 -13.18
N LYS A 6 11.07 -14.88 -12.49
CA LYS A 6 10.02 -15.05 -11.78
C LYS A 6 9.80 -14.11 -10.79
N SER A 7 10.70 -13.60 -10.24
CA SER A 7 10.55 -12.66 -9.19
C SER A 7 9.84 -11.44 -9.62
N VAL A 8 10.02 -11.10 -10.83
CA VAL A 8 9.44 -9.95 -11.33
C VAL A 8 7.98 -10.02 -11.38
N THR A 9 7.46 -11.18 -11.57
CA THR A 9 6.09 -11.34 -11.91
C THR A 9 5.17 -11.39 -10.72
N THR A 10 5.71 -11.46 -9.52
CA THR A 10 4.87 -11.62 -8.36
C THR A 10 4.46 -10.34 -7.68
N GLN A 11 5.11 -9.23 -8.02
CA GLN A 11 4.83 -7.96 -7.37
C GLN A 11 3.82 -7.17 -8.19
N LEU A 12 2.65 -6.92 -7.62
CA LEU A 12 1.66 -6.06 -8.25
C LEU A 12 2.02 -4.60 -8.03
N GLU A 13 1.90 -3.80 -9.06
CA GLU A 13 2.16 -2.38 -8.94
C GLU A 13 0.95 -1.66 -8.42
N ILE A 14 1.11 -0.99 -7.30
CA ILE A 14 0.04 -0.21 -6.69
C ILE A 14 -0.09 1.15 -7.37
N LEU A 15 1.05 1.77 -7.71
CA LEU A 15 1.01 3.01 -8.48
C LEU A 15 0.63 2.67 -9.91
N LYS A 16 -0.40 3.31 -10.43
CA LYS A 16 -0.84 3.08 -11.79
C LYS A 16 0.05 3.83 -12.77
N ARG A 17 0.43 5.05 -12.42
CA ARG A 17 1.35 5.82 -13.23
C ARG A 17 1.95 6.92 -12.38
N LYS A 18 3.13 7.39 -12.78
CA LYS A 18 3.84 8.42 -12.05
C LYS A 18 3.59 9.76 -12.69
N LEU A 19 3.20 10.72 -11.88
CA LEU A 19 2.93 12.07 -12.32
C LEU A 19 4.09 13.02 -12.03
N GLY A 20 5.03 12.59 -11.18
CA GLY A 20 6.20 13.39 -10.87
C GLY A 20 6.08 14.23 -9.61
N GLY A 21 4.94 14.21 -8.96
CA GLY A 21 4.75 14.98 -7.74
C GLY A 21 4.29 14.15 -6.55
N GLU A 22 4.47 12.85 -6.63
CA GLU A 22 4.00 11.94 -5.59
C GLU A 22 4.70 12.24 -4.27
N LEU A 23 3.93 12.25 -3.20
CA LEU A 23 4.45 12.46 -1.86
C LEU A 23 4.47 11.14 -1.12
N PHE A 24 5.68 10.62 -0.87
CA PHE A 24 5.87 9.37 -0.16
C PHE A 24 6.40 9.63 1.24
N GLU A 25 6.14 8.70 2.14
CA GLU A 25 6.66 8.78 3.51
C GLU A 25 6.98 7.37 3.99
N GLU A 26 8.10 7.22 4.71
CA GLU A 26 8.41 5.96 5.35
C GLU A 26 7.78 5.93 6.72
N ILE A 27 7.20 4.77 7.07
CA ILE A 27 6.52 4.62 8.34
C ILE A 27 6.80 3.24 8.92
N LYS A 28 6.97 3.17 10.23
CA LYS A 28 7.12 1.88 10.89
C LYS A 28 5.73 1.30 11.11
N LEU A 29 5.51 0.10 10.61
CA LEU A 29 4.22 -0.55 10.72
C LEU A 29 4.07 -1.19 12.09
N ASP A 30 2.84 -1.13 12.62
CA ASP A 30 2.52 -1.75 13.90
C ASP A 30 2.47 -3.28 13.74
N ASP A 31 2.71 -4.01 14.82
CA ASP A 31 2.66 -5.47 14.77
C ASP A 31 1.32 -5.98 14.25
N THR A 32 0.24 -5.29 14.56
CA THR A 32 -1.10 -5.72 14.14
C THR A 32 -1.35 -5.52 12.65
N ALA A 33 -0.48 -4.78 11.96
CA ALA A 33 -0.62 -4.58 10.53
C ALA A 33 -0.24 -5.83 9.73
N PHE A 34 0.45 -6.77 10.36
CA PHE A 34 0.94 -7.95 9.66
C PHE A 34 0.00 -9.12 9.85
N THR A 35 -0.33 -9.79 8.75
CA THR A 35 -1.12 -11.02 8.77
C THR A 35 -0.24 -12.10 8.16
N GLY A 36 0.06 -13.14 8.95
CA GLY A 36 0.97 -14.17 8.46
C GLY A 36 2.38 -13.65 8.22
N GLY A 37 2.79 -12.60 8.93
CA GLY A 37 4.12 -12.03 8.81
C GLY A 37 4.29 -11.03 7.69
N VAL A 38 3.23 -10.67 6.99
CA VAL A 38 3.33 -9.73 5.87
C VAL A 38 2.20 -8.71 5.93
N CYS A 39 2.51 -7.47 5.55
CA CYS A 39 1.52 -6.44 5.29
C CYS A 39 1.50 -6.19 3.79
N LYS A 40 0.39 -6.46 3.15
CA LYS A 40 0.32 -6.45 1.69
C LYS A 40 0.28 -5.04 1.13
N ALA A 41 0.91 -4.87 -0.01
CA ALA A 41 0.86 -3.60 -0.75
C ALA A 41 -0.59 -3.23 -1.05
N GLY A 42 -0.88 -1.95 -1.01
CA GLY A 42 -2.23 -1.44 -1.22
C GLY A 42 -3.02 -1.27 0.07
N SER A 43 -2.49 -1.72 1.20
CA SER A 43 -3.18 -1.55 2.48
C SER A 43 -3.21 -0.07 2.88
N PRO A 44 -4.37 0.43 3.33
CA PRO A 44 -4.43 1.78 3.86
C PRO A 44 -3.80 1.80 5.26
N ILE A 45 -2.91 2.75 5.51
CA ILE A 45 -2.13 2.80 6.74
C ILE A 45 -2.43 4.10 7.48
N ALA A 46 -2.66 3.98 8.78
CA ALA A 46 -2.90 5.14 9.66
C ALA A 46 -1.59 5.67 10.22
N ALA A 47 -1.67 6.80 10.88
CA ALA A 47 -0.48 7.48 11.42
C ALA A 47 0.27 6.63 12.44
N ASP A 48 -0.41 5.71 13.13
CA ASP A 48 0.22 4.83 14.11
C ASP A 48 0.78 3.55 13.50
N GLY A 49 0.75 3.42 12.18
CA GLY A 49 1.30 2.26 11.50
C GLY A 49 0.34 1.09 11.36
N LYS A 50 -0.90 1.25 11.79
CA LYS A 50 -1.90 0.18 11.69
C LYS A 50 -2.65 0.25 10.38
N VAL A 51 -3.14 -0.90 9.92
CA VAL A 51 -4.04 -0.92 8.77
C VAL A 51 -5.38 -0.35 9.22
N ASP A 52 -5.86 0.68 8.51
CA ASP A 52 -7.09 1.36 8.88
C ASP A 52 -7.94 1.59 7.64
N LYS A 53 -9.00 0.83 7.51
CA LYS A 53 -9.91 0.90 6.36
C LYS A 53 -11.17 1.70 6.65
N GLU A 54 -11.29 2.25 7.84
CA GLU A 54 -12.57 2.79 8.28
C GLU A 54 -12.55 4.21 8.82
N THR A 55 -11.43 4.67 9.35
CA THR A 55 -11.41 5.91 10.09
C THR A 55 -10.49 6.97 9.49
N LYS A 56 -9.17 6.80 9.68
CA LYS A 56 -8.23 7.84 9.31
C LYS A 56 -6.92 7.31 8.72
N PRO A 57 -6.97 6.61 7.59
CA PRO A 57 -5.72 6.26 6.94
C PRO A 57 -5.04 7.54 6.47
N ILE A 58 -3.70 7.54 6.48
CA ILE A 58 -2.94 8.68 5.99
C ILE A 58 -2.24 8.39 4.67
N GLY A 59 -2.22 7.14 4.24
CA GLY A 59 -1.60 6.78 2.97
C GLY A 59 -1.85 5.34 2.59
N ILE A 60 -1.34 4.97 1.42
CA ILE A 60 -1.49 3.63 0.86
C ILE A 60 -0.12 2.99 0.76
N LEU A 61 0.03 1.80 1.29
CA LEU A 61 1.30 1.07 1.27
C LEU A 61 1.64 0.69 -0.17
N ILE A 62 2.87 0.96 -0.59
CA ILE A 62 3.28 0.78 -1.97
C ILE A 62 3.82 -0.61 -2.25
N THR A 63 4.52 -1.21 -1.29
CA THR A 63 5.12 -2.54 -1.47
C THR A 63 4.76 -3.43 -0.29
N ASP A 64 4.87 -4.75 -0.49
CA ASP A 64 4.70 -5.69 0.61
C ASP A 64 5.80 -5.47 1.64
N VAL A 65 5.45 -5.56 2.92
CA VAL A 65 6.40 -5.41 4.02
C VAL A 65 6.38 -6.68 4.84
N TYR A 66 7.56 -7.23 5.11
CA TYR A 66 7.71 -8.48 5.85
C TYR A 66 8.24 -8.19 7.25
N LYS A 67 7.47 -8.60 8.25
CA LYS A 67 7.76 -8.25 9.64
C LYS A 67 9.16 -8.69 10.08
N ASP A 68 9.57 -9.88 9.64
CA ASP A 68 10.85 -10.45 10.05
C ASP A 68 12.05 -9.81 9.36
N GLU A 69 11.83 -9.05 8.32
CA GLU A 69 12.91 -8.43 7.56
C GLU A 69 13.08 -6.97 7.93
N ASN A 70 12.05 -6.17 7.67
CA ASN A 70 12.11 -4.74 7.96
C ASN A 70 10.67 -4.24 8.12
N PRO A 71 10.27 -3.86 9.33
CA PRO A 71 8.87 -3.44 9.56
C PRO A 71 8.54 -2.05 9.04
N ASN A 72 9.49 -1.37 8.40
CA ASN A 72 9.23 -0.07 7.83
C ASN A 72 8.72 -0.20 6.41
N GLY A 73 7.72 0.58 6.07
CA GLY A 73 7.16 0.59 4.73
C GLY A 73 7.06 1.99 4.18
N THR A 74 6.91 2.08 2.87
CA THR A 74 6.71 3.35 2.18
C THR A 74 5.25 3.49 1.82
N ILE A 75 4.63 4.60 2.23
CA ILE A 75 3.25 4.88 1.90
C ILE A 75 3.17 6.08 0.97
N LEU A 76 2.17 6.05 0.08
CA LEU A 76 1.85 7.19 -0.78
C LEU A 76 0.86 8.06 -0.02
N ARG A 77 1.25 9.30 0.28
CA ARG A 77 0.41 10.21 1.04
C ARG A 77 -0.47 11.09 0.16
N ALA A 78 0.01 11.46 -1.02
CA ALA A 78 -0.73 12.40 -1.85
C ALA A 78 -0.16 12.46 -3.26
N PHE A 79 -0.95 12.99 -4.17
CA PHE A 79 -0.54 13.38 -5.52
C PHE A 79 -0.09 12.21 -6.37
N GLY A 80 -0.73 11.06 -6.19
CA GLY A 80 -0.46 9.88 -6.98
C GLY A 80 -1.73 9.22 -7.47
N VAL A 81 -1.55 8.33 -8.44
CA VAL A 81 -2.65 7.54 -9.01
C VAL A 81 -2.39 6.08 -8.69
N VAL A 82 -3.33 5.45 -8.00
CA VAL A 82 -3.18 4.05 -7.61
C VAL A 82 -4.12 3.17 -8.44
N ASN A 83 -3.74 1.92 -8.61
CA ASN A 83 -4.52 0.94 -9.36
C ASN A 83 -5.41 0.17 -8.39
N SER A 84 -6.71 0.51 -8.38
CA SER A 84 -7.65 -0.09 -7.45
C SER A 84 -7.81 -1.59 -7.67
N ALA A 85 -7.74 -2.06 -8.90
CA ALA A 85 -7.84 -3.49 -9.17
C ALA A 85 -6.66 -4.24 -8.58
N ASN A 86 -5.45 -3.68 -8.70
CA ASN A 86 -4.27 -4.31 -8.12
C ASN A 86 -4.30 -4.28 -6.60
N ILE A 87 -4.84 -3.21 -6.01
CA ILE A 87 -5.03 -3.15 -4.56
C ILE A 87 -5.96 -4.29 -4.12
N GLN A 88 -7.06 -4.49 -4.82
CA GLN A 88 -7.99 -5.55 -4.47
C GLN A 88 -7.36 -6.92 -4.60
N THR A 89 -6.58 -7.14 -5.65
CA THR A 89 -5.88 -8.42 -5.84
C THR A 89 -4.86 -8.65 -4.73
N SER A 90 -4.12 -7.61 -4.36
CA SER A 90 -3.06 -7.71 -3.36
C SER A 90 -3.62 -7.91 -1.96
N THR A 91 -4.60 -7.11 -1.56
CA THR A 91 -5.11 -7.14 -0.19
C THR A 91 -6.28 -8.10 -0.01
N GLY A 92 -6.90 -8.52 -1.10
CA GLY A 92 -8.08 -9.37 -1.05
C GLY A 92 -9.38 -8.61 -0.89
N GLU A 93 -9.33 -7.29 -0.83
CA GLU A 93 -10.52 -6.46 -0.61
C GLU A 93 -10.49 -5.22 -1.50
N ALA A 94 -11.66 -4.83 -1.97
CA ALA A 94 -11.78 -3.58 -2.72
C ALA A 94 -11.50 -2.40 -1.80
N VAL A 95 -11.03 -1.30 -2.39
CA VAL A 95 -10.78 -0.07 -1.62
C VAL A 95 -12.10 0.45 -1.07
N ALA A 96 -12.17 0.62 0.24
CA ALA A 96 -13.38 1.10 0.89
C ALA A 96 -13.63 2.58 0.60
N ASP A 97 -14.89 2.98 0.58
CA ASP A 97 -15.23 4.38 0.35
C ASP A 97 -14.66 5.28 1.44
N ALA A 98 -14.59 4.79 2.67
CA ALA A 98 -14.02 5.56 3.77
C ALA A 98 -12.55 5.89 3.51
N VAL A 99 -11.81 4.97 2.90
CA VAL A 99 -10.41 5.20 2.54
C VAL A 99 -10.31 6.28 1.48
N LYS A 100 -11.13 6.19 0.45
CA LYS A 100 -11.12 7.20 -0.62
C LYS A 100 -11.46 8.58 -0.09
N THR A 101 -12.42 8.64 0.82
CA THR A 101 -12.82 9.91 1.43
C THR A 101 -11.69 10.49 2.29
N ALA A 102 -10.97 9.64 3.01
CA ALA A 102 -9.89 10.09 3.89
C ALA A 102 -8.65 10.50 3.11
N LEU A 103 -8.50 10.07 1.86
CA LEU A 103 -7.32 10.33 1.04
C LEU A 103 -7.71 11.06 -0.25
N PRO A 104 -8.22 12.30 -0.14
CA PRO A 104 -8.74 13.01 -1.31
C PRO A 104 -7.67 13.44 -2.31
N LEU A 105 -6.40 13.42 -1.90
CA LEU A 105 -5.31 13.81 -2.78
C LEU A 105 -4.70 12.63 -3.53
N ILE A 106 -5.26 11.44 -3.37
CA ILE A 106 -4.86 10.25 -4.12
C ILE A 106 -5.99 9.90 -5.07
N VAL A 107 -5.64 9.63 -6.32
CA VAL A 107 -6.62 9.22 -7.33
C VAL A 107 -6.67 7.69 -7.35
N PHE A 108 -7.86 7.14 -7.15
CA PHE A 108 -8.06 5.69 -7.14
C PHE A 108 -8.67 5.29 -8.48
N GLU A 109 -7.87 4.75 -9.37
CA GLU A 109 -8.32 4.26 -10.67
C GLU A 109 -8.33 2.76 -10.69
#